data_ec3884b179efb048db257d0c0afe7b3e
#
_entry.id   ec3884b179efb048db257d0c0afe7b3e
#
_cell.length_a   1.000
_cell.length_b   1.000
_cell.length_c   1.000
_cell.angle_alpha   90.00
_cell.angle_beta   90.00
_cell.angle_gamma   90.00
#
_symmetry.space_group_name_H-M   'P 1'
#
loop_
_entity.id
_entity.type
_entity.pdbx_description
1 polymer ?
#
loop_
_entity_poly.entity_id
_entity_poly.type
_entity_poly.pdbx_seq_one_letter_code
_entity_poly.pdbx_strand_id
1 'polypeptide(L)'
;MRNLILSAIPFFLFTIILEAVWDKIKGTGFVTWKDSLTNIAIGTGSLMGKFFPTATIYWFCWYISPLKVEPAWWSWALVLLLDDFFYYWFHRISHESRFFWNMHVVHHSSNHYNLSVAVRQSWFGG
;
A
#
# COMPACT_ATOMS: atom_id res chain seq x y z
N MET A 1 -1.41 3.66 -19.13
CA MET A 1 -1.28 3.63 -17.68
C MET A 1 -2.58 3.31 -16.94
N ARG A 2 -3.67 4.05 -17.18
CA ARG A 2 -4.97 3.76 -16.55
C ARG A 2 -5.38 2.29 -16.62
N ASN A 3 -5.10 1.62 -17.72
CA ASN A 3 -5.44 0.22 -17.94
C ASN A 3 -4.60 -0.75 -17.08
N LEU A 4 -3.34 -0.41 -16.77
CA LEU A 4 -2.47 -1.27 -15.95
C LEU A 4 -2.97 -1.32 -14.50
N ILE A 5 -3.28 -0.17 -13.90
CA ILE A 5 -3.81 -0.09 -12.54
C ILE A 5 -5.17 -0.80 -12.45
N LEU A 6 -6.06 -0.54 -13.44
CA LEU A 6 -7.37 -1.18 -13.48
C LEU A 6 -7.29 -2.70 -13.64
N SER A 7 -6.22 -3.21 -14.28
CA SER A 7 -5.99 -4.66 -14.40
C SER A 7 -5.32 -5.25 -13.16
N ALA A 8 -4.50 -4.47 -12.44
CA ALA A 8 -3.83 -4.94 -11.23
C ALA A 8 -4.81 -5.21 -10.08
N ILE A 9 -5.86 -4.39 -9.94
CA ILE A 9 -6.85 -4.56 -8.87
C ILE A 9 -7.58 -5.91 -8.94
N PRO A 10 -8.18 -6.32 -10.09
CA PRO A 10 -8.82 -7.64 -10.20
C PRO A 10 -7.83 -8.79 -9.98
N PHE A 11 -6.60 -8.65 -10.45
CA PHE A 11 -5.57 -9.66 -10.24
C PHE A 11 -5.25 -9.83 -8.74
N PHE A 12 -5.09 -8.73 -8.02
CA PHE A 12 -4.83 -8.76 -6.58
C PHE A 12 -6.01 -9.34 -5.78
N LEU A 13 -7.24 -8.96 -6.12
CA LEU A 13 -8.43 -9.54 -5.50
C LEU A 13 -8.54 -11.04 -5.78
N PHE A 14 -8.22 -11.46 -7.00
CA PHE A 14 -8.19 -12.87 -7.36
C PHE A 14 -7.18 -13.66 -6.53
N THR A 15 -5.96 -13.12 -6.31
CA THR A 15 -4.95 -13.79 -5.48
C THR A 15 -5.37 -13.91 -4.01
N ILE A 16 -6.04 -12.91 -3.44
CA ILE A 16 -6.62 -12.98 -2.09
C ILE A 16 -7.68 -14.09 -2.00
N ILE A 17 -8.53 -14.19 -3.00
CA ILE A 17 -9.57 -15.24 -3.05
C ILE A 17 -8.92 -16.63 -3.17
N LEU A 18 -7.92 -16.77 -4.03
CA LEU A 18 -7.17 -18.02 -4.17
C LEU A 18 -6.52 -18.45 -2.85
N GLU A 19 -5.88 -17.51 -2.16
CA GLU A 19 -5.28 -17.79 -0.85
C GLU A 19 -6.34 -18.23 0.17
N ALA A 20 -7.49 -17.57 0.23
CA ALA A 20 -8.58 -17.93 1.13
C ALA A 20 -9.15 -19.33 0.84
N VAL A 21 -9.31 -19.67 -0.45
CA VAL A 21 -9.75 -21.01 -0.88
C VAL A 21 -8.70 -22.06 -0.51
N TRP A 22 -7.41 -21.76 -0.76
CA TRP A 22 -6.33 -22.67 -0.42
C TRP A 22 -6.23 -22.91 1.09
N ASP A 23 -6.31 -21.85 1.91
CA ASP A 23 -6.33 -21.93 3.37
C ASP A 23 -7.47 -22.82 3.87
N LYS A 24 -8.67 -22.65 3.29
CA LYS A 24 -9.83 -23.46 3.63
C LYS A 24 -9.63 -24.95 3.27
N ILE A 25 -9.03 -25.25 2.13
CA ILE A 25 -8.74 -26.62 1.68
C ILE A 25 -7.69 -27.26 2.59
N LYS A 26 -6.66 -26.52 2.98
CA LYS A 26 -5.58 -27.00 3.85
C LYS A 26 -5.95 -27.03 5.33
N GLY A 27 -6.98 -26.28 5.73
CA GLY A 27 -7.41 -26.17 7.13
C GLY A 27 -6.40 -25.44 8.02
N THR A 28 -5.56 -24.55 7.45
CA THR A 28 -4.48 -23.88 8.19
C THR A 28 -4.99 -22.74 9.07
N GLY A 29 -6.14 -22.12 8.71
CA GLY A 29 -6.78 -21.07 9.51
C GLY A 29 -6.05 -19.73 9.52
N PHE A 30 -5.15 -19.49 8.56
CA PHE A 30 -4.44 -18.22 8.41
C PHE A 30 -5.33 -17.11 7.85
N VAL A 31 -6.38 -17.46 7.11
CA VAL A 31 -7.32 -16.49 6.55
C VAL A 31 -8.63 -16.56 7.34
N THR A 32 -8.88 -15.52 8.15
CA THR A 32 -10.16 -15.37 8.83
C THR A 32 -10.94 -14.21 8.22
N TRP A 33 -12.24 -14.39 8.02
CA TRP A 33 -13.08 -13.36 7.42
C TRP A 33 -13.09 -12.05 8.23
N LYS A 34 -13.00 -12.16 9.57
CA LYS A 34 -12.97 -10.99 10.47
C LYS A 34 -11.71 -10.17 10.29
N ASP A 35 -10.55 -10.82 10.23
CA ASP A 35 -9.27 -10.15 10.01
C ASP A 35 -9.21 -9.56 8.60
N SER A 36 -9.60 -10.33 7.58
CA SER A 36 -9.63 -9.84 6.19
C SER A 36 -10.55 -8.62 6.02
N LEU A 37 -11.75 -8.64 6.62
CA LEU A 37 -12.65 -7.49 6.59
C LEU A 37 -12.06 -6.28 7.31
N THR A 38 -11.40 -6.49 8.45
CA THR A 38 -10.70 -5.43 9.18
C THR A 38 -9.57 -4.84 8.34
N ASN A 39 -8.77 -5.68 7.68
CA ASN A 39 -7.69 -5.25 6.80
C ASN A 39 -8.21 -4.37 5.64
N ILE A 40 -9.28 -4.82 4.99
CA ILE A 40 -9.93 -4.07 3.90
C ILE A 40 -10.52 -2.75 4.41
N ALA A 41 -11.20 -2.76 5.55
CA ALA A 41 -11.80 -1.56 6.12
C ALA A 41 -10.73 -0.50 6.48
N ILE A 42 -9.63 -0.94 7.13
CA ILE A 42 -8.51 -0.06 7.48
C ILE A 42 -7.85 0.48 6.20
N GLY A 43 -7.60 -0.37 5.20
CA GLY A 43 -7.00 0.02 3.94
C GLY A 43 -7.87 1.01 3.16
N THR A 44 -9.17 0.74 3.07
CA THR A 44 -10.12 1.65 2.41
C THR A 44 -10.17 2.99 3.12
N GLY A 45 -10.25 3.01 4.46
CA GLY A 45 -10.20 4.23 5.24
C GLY A 45 -8.90 5.01 5.03
N SER A 46 -7.76 4.31 4.95
CA SER A 46 -6.46 4.92 4.64
C SER A 46 -6.44 5.58 3.26
N LEU A 47 -6.94 4.91 2.24
CA LEU A 47 -7.04 5.47 0.88
C LEU A 47 -7.90 6.73 0.85
N MET A 48 -9.07 6.69 1.49
CA MET A 48 -9.98 7.85 1.55
C MET A 48 -9.36 9.02 2.32
N GLY A 49 -8.74 8.75 3.47
CA GLY A 49 -8.11 9.78 4.29
C GLY A 49 -6.88 10.44 3.65
N LYS A 50 -6.13 9.69 2.85
CA LYS A 50 -4.91 10.18 2.18
C LYS A 50 -5.19 10.83 0.83
N PHE A 51 -6.32 10.52 0.19
CA PHE A 51 -6.59 10.97 -1.18
C PHE A 51 -6.46 12.49 -1.35
N PHE A 52 -7.19 13.25 -0.55
CA PHE A 52 -7.17 14.71 -0.67
C PHE A 52 -5.82 15.34 -0.32
N PRO A 53 -5.17 15.02 0.83
CA PRO A 53 -3.84 15.55 1.13
C PRO A 53 -2.82 15.22 0.05
N THR A 54 -2.77 13.97 -0.42
CA THR A 54 -1.82 13.55 -1.45
C THR A 54 -2.07 14.25 -2.78
N ALA A 55 -3.33 14.34 -3.21
CA ALA A 55 -3.69 15.06 -4.44
C ALA A 55 -3.33 16.55 -4.36
N THR A 56 -3.55 17.18 -3.20
CA THR A 56 -3.20 18.59 -2.97
C THR A 56 -1.69 18.82 -3.02
N ILE A 57 -0.90 17.97 -2.34
CA ILE A 57 0.56 18.04 -2.35
C ILE A 57 1.09 17.82 -3.77
N TYR A 58 0.60 16.80 -4.46
CA TYR A 58 0.99 16.52 -5.84
C TYR A 58 0.69 17.72 -6.77
N TRP A 59 -0.52 18.28 -6.68
CA TRP A 59 -0.91 19.45 -7.47
C TRP A 59 -0.01 20.65 -7.16
N PHE A 60 0.27 20.92 -5.90
CA PHE A 60 1.15 22.00 -5.49
C PHE A 60 2.58 21.81 -6.02
N CYS A 61 3.16 20.62 -5.82
CA CYS A 61 4.47 20.29 -6.36
C CYS A 61 4.54 20.42 -7.88
N TRP A 62 3.49 19.96 -8.58
CA TRP A 62 3.37 20.12 -10.02
C TRP A 62 3.33 21.59 -10.43
N TYR A 63 2.59 22.41 -9.69
CA TYR A 63 2.45 23.84 -9.99
C TYR A 63 3.75 24.60 -9.81
N ILE A 64 4.48 24.37 -8.73
CA ILE A 64 5.74 25.09 -8.43
C ILE A 64 6.96 24.51 -9.13
N SER A 65 6.92 23.26 -9.62
CA SER A 65 8.07 22.61 -10.23
C SER A 65 8.47 23.28 -11.55
N PRO A 66 9.70 23.78 -11.66
CA PRO A 66 10.24 24.30 -12.93
C PRO A 66 10.55 23.18 -13.93
N LEU A 67 10.73 21.94 -13.42
CA LEU A 67 11.07 20.79 -14.24
C LEU A 67 9.83 20.00 -14.61
N LYS A 68 9.60 19.83 -15.90
CA LYS A 68 8.58 18.94 -16.46
C LYS A 68 9.27 17.83 -17.23
N VAL A 69 9.33 16.66 -16.61
CA VAL A 69 9.95 15.49 -17.24
C VAL A 69 8.93 14.81 -18.14
N GLU A 70 9.27 14.67 -19.40
CA GLU A 70 8.43 13.93 -20.35
C GLU A 70 8.40 12.44 -20.01
N PRO A 71 7.25 11.79 -20.14
CA PRO A 71 7.12 10.35 -19.91
C PRO A 71 7.96 9.56 -20.91
N ALA A 72 9.02 8.93 -20.44
CA ALA A 72 9.90 8.07 -21.22
C ALA A 72 10.21 6.79 -20.44
N TRP A 73 10.68 5.74 -21.09
CA TRP A 73 11.01 4.49 -20.42
C TRP A 73 12.04 4.68 -19.28
N TRP A 74 13.04 5.52 -19.50
CA TRP A 74 14.07 5.81 -18.49
C TRP A 74 13.51 6.62 -17.30
N SER A 75 12.55 7.54 -17.53
CA SER A 75 11.93 8.29 -16.45
C SER A 75 11.08 7.37 -15.55
N TRP A 76 10.45 6.37 -16.12
CA TRP A 76 9.74 5.33 -15.36
C TRP A 76 10.72 4.47 -14.55
N ALA A 77 11.84 4.04 -15.15
CA ALA A 77 12.86 3.29 -14.42
C ALA A 77 13.44 4.11 -13.25
N LEU A 78 13.71 5.39 -13.49
CA LEU A 78 14.20 6.28 -12.43
C LEU A 78 13.18 6.48 -11.31
N VAL A 79 11.91 6.71 -11.63
CA VAL A 79 10.84 6.85 -10.63
C VAL A 79 10.74 5.58 -9.79
N LEU A 80 10.78 4.41 -10.40
CA LEU A 80 10.69 3.13 -9.70
C LEU A 80 11.87 2.93 -8.74
N LEU A 81 13.09 3.24 -9.17
CA LEU A 81 14.28 3.16 -8.30
C LEU A 81 14.24 4.16 -7.15
N LEU A 82 13.78 5.38 -7.40
CA LEU A 82 13.65 6.39 -6.36
C LEU A 82 12.53 6.04 -5.37
N ASP A 83 11.41 5.52 -5.86
CA ASP A 83 10.28 5.08 -5.03
C ASP A 83 10.74 3.97 -4.08
N ASP A 84 11.39 2.92 -4.60
CA ASP A 84 11.96 1.84 -3.80
C ASP A 84 12.99 2.35 -2.78
N PHE A 85 13.86 3.26 -3.19
CA PHE A 85 14.87 3.83 -2.31
C PHE A 85 14.25 4.62 -1.15
N PHE A 86 13.30 5.52 -1.43
CA PHE A 86 12.63 6.31 -0.40
C PHE A 86 11.72 5.44 0.47
N TYR A 87 11.02 4.48 -0.13
CA TYR A 87 10.20 3.54 0.60
C TYR A 87 11.01 2.69 1.58
N TYR A 88 12.19 2.18 1.16
CA TYR A 88 13.10 1.43 2.03
C TYR A 88 13.49 2.25 3.27
N TRP A 89 13.92 3.50 3.07
CA TRP A 89 14.33 4.35 4.19
C TRP A 89 13.17 4.71 5.10
N PHE A 90 12.03 5.06 4.52
CA PHE A 90 10.82 5.33 5.28
C PHE A 90 10.42 4.11 6.13
N HIS A 91 10.37 2.93 5.54
CA HIS A 91 10.02 1.68 6.21
C HIS A 91 11.00 1.35 7.32
N ARG A 92 12.31 1.43 7.05
CA ARG A 92 13.37 1.20 8.02
C ARG A 92 13.27 2.15 9.22
N ILE A 93 13.16 3.45 9.00
CA ILE A 93 13.01 4.45 10.05
C ILE A 93 11.74 4.20 10.85
N SER A 94 10.69 3.72 10.21
CA SER A 94 9.43 3.37 10.87
C SER A 94 9.58 2.21 11.85
N HIS A 95 10.53 1.31 11.65
CA HIS A 95 10.87 0.25 12.60
C HIS A 95 11.85 0.69 13.70
N GLU A 96 12.69 1.68 13.44
CA GLU A 96 13.74 2.13 14.38
C GLU A 96 13.28 3.27 15.31
N SER A 97 12.28 4.07 14.89
CA SER A 97 11.81 5.25 15.62
C SER A 97 10.45 5.00 16.26
N ARG A 98 10.32 5.25 17.57
CA ARG A 98 9.04 5.11 18.29
C ARG A 98 7.93 6.00 17.72
N PHE A 99 8.27 7.20 17.25
CA PHE A 99 7.31 8.11 16.64
C PHE A 99 6.74 7.52 15.35
N PHE A 100 7.60 7.09 14.43
CA PHE A 100 7.18 6.50 13.17
C PHE A 100 6.58 5.10 13.34
N TRP A 101 7.03 4.35 14.33
CA TRP A 101 6.42 3.07 14.69
C TRP A 101 4.94 3.19 15.02
N ASN A 102 4.53 4.22 15.75
CA ASN A 102 3.10 4.46 16.05
C ASN A 102 2.25 4.60 14.78
N MET A 103 2.83 5.11 13.70
CA MET A 103 2.16 5.21 12.40
C MET A 103 2.21 3.89 11.64
N HIS A 104 3.22 3.05 11.87
CA HIS A 104 3.49 1.84 11.12
C HIS A 104 2.94 0.56 11.77
N VAL A 105 2.81 0.55 13.10
CA VAL A 105 2.35 -0.62 13.87
C VAL A 105 1.00 -1.17 13.41
N VAL A 106 0.14 -0.35 12.83
CA VAL A 106 -1.15 -0.78 12.28
C VAL A 106 -0.96 -1.85 11.21
N HIS A 107 0.06 -1.70 10.36
CA HIS A 107 0.41 -2.69 9.34
C HIS A 107 0.83 -4.03 9.97
N HIS A 108 1.52 -3.98 11.11
CA HIS A 108 2.01 -5.16 11.83
C HIS A 108 1.03 -5.71 12.88
N SER A 109 -0.19 -5.18 12.98
CA SER A 109 -1.13 -5.53 14.05
C SER A 109 -2.08 -6.69 13.72
N SER A 110 -2.00 -7.29 12.54
CA SER A 110 -2.71 -8.54 12.25
C SER A 110 -2.01 -9.73 12.93
N ASN A 111 -2.80 -10.63 13.50
CA ASN A 111 -2.31 -11.89 14.06
C ASN A 111 -2.13 -12.99 13.00
N HIS A 112 -2.60 -12.73 11.79
CA HIS A 112 -2.57 -13.66 10.67
C HIS A 112 -1.81 -13.06 9.50
N TYR A 113 -0.82 -13.79 9.00
CA TYR A 113 -0.05 -13.36 7.84
C TYR A 113 -0.66 -13.93 6.56
N ASN A 114 -1.39 -13.09 5.85
CA ASN A 114 -2.05 -13.42 4.58
C ASN A 114 -2.06 -12.21 3.65
N LEU A 115 -2.43 -12.40 2.38
CA LEU A 115 -2.39 -11.34 1.36
C LEU A 115 -3.30 -10.14 1.69
N SER A 116 -4.37 -10.33 2.47
CA SER A 116 -5.23 -9.21 2.85
C SER A 116 -4.53 -8.21 3.77
N VAL A 117 -3.48 -8.62 4.49
CA VAL A 117 -2.67 -7.73 5.34
C VAL A 117 -1.93 -6.68 4.53
N ALA A 118 -1.62 -6.96 3.26
CA ALA A 118 -0.98 -5.98 2.38
C ALA A 118 -1.79 -4.68 2.21
N VAL A 119 -3.12 -4.74 2.30
CA VAL A 119 -3.97 -3.54 2.25
C VAL A 119 -4.15 -2.85 3.60
N ARG A 120 -3.68 -3.45 4.69
CA ARG A 120 -3.77 -2.89 6.04
C ARG A 120 -2.75 -1.78 6.22
N GLN A 121 -3.08 -0.59 5.77
CA GLN A 121 -2.21 0.58 5.82
C GLN A 121 -2.65 1.57 6.88
N SER A 122 -1.70 2.22 7.55
CA SER A 122 -1.97 3.28 8.50
C SER A 122 -2.63 4.49 7.81
N TRP A 123 -3.48 5.19 8.53
CA TRP A 123 -4.11 6.43 8.05
C TRP A 123 -3.10 7.59 8.04
N PHE A 124 -2.08 7.52 8.88
CA PHE A 124 -1.04 8.52 9.04
C PHE A 124 0.32 7.85 8.79
N GLY A 125 0.93 8.07 7.66
CA GLY A 125 2.24 7.52 7.33
C GLY A 125 2.19 6.43 6.26
N GLY A 126 3.07 6.51 5.30
CA GLY A 126 3.23 5.68 4.11
C GLY A 126 2.97 6.43 2.87
#